data_1ef8b8350451148d449d232da1149491
#
_entry.id   1ef8b8350451148d449d232da1149491
#
_cell.length_a   1.000
_cell.length_b   1.000
_cell.length_c   1.000
_cell.angle_alpha   90.00
_cell.angle_beta   90.00
_cell.angle_gamma   90.00
#
_symmetry.space_group_name_H-M   'P 1'
#
loop_
_entity.id
_entity.type
_entity.pdbx_description
1 polymer ?
#
loop_
_entity_poly.entity_id
_entity_poly.type
_entity_poly.pdbx_seq_one_letter_code
_entity_poly.pdbx_strand_id
1 'polypeptide(L)'
;MRSAILDANVYIDHWRGALSEAALADVQRAFIIRHSSVVLSELRRGARTPQARRLVESLFKLAHAQWAPTAADWWEAGRLIKKIGDAHDWDSTRRTRFQNDTLIALTARRQGATVVTANRADFQLLTEEIGASVFPLV
;
A
#
# COMPACT_ATOMS: atom_id res chain seq x y z
N MET A 1 16.19 -0.56 -12.63
CA MET A 1 15.70 0.13 -11.42
C MET A 1 14.53 -0.63 -10.85
N ARG A 2 14.48 -0.77 -9.53
CA ARG A 2 13.38 -1.48 -8.84
C ARG A 2 12.09 -0.69 -8.92
N SER A 3 10.97 -1.40 -8.97
CA SER A 3 9.64 -0.81 -8.89
C SER A 3 9.16 -0.73 -7.44
N ALA A 4 8.34 0.27 -7.15
CA ALA A 4 7.70 0.40 -5.86
C ALA A 4 6.23 0.79 -6.00
N ILE A 5 5.42 0.29 -5.07
CA ILE A 5 4.05 0.74 -4.84
C ILE A 5 4.10 1.67 -3.63
N LEU A 6 3.56 2.88 -3.77
CA LEU A 6 3.36 3.78 -2.62
C LEU A 6 2.03 3.44 -1.96
N ASP A 7 2.07 3.20 -0.66
CA ASP A 7 0.86 3.01 0.14
C ASP A 7 0.04 4.31 0.21
N ALA A 8 -1.25 4.20 0.49
CA ALA A 8 -2.15 5.36 0.53
C ALA A 8 -1.67 6.47 1.48
N ASN A 9 -1.12 6.09 2.64
CA ASN A 9 -0.60 7.05 3.62
C ASN A 9 0.51 7.94 3.06
N VAL A 10 1.32 7.45 2.12
CA VAL A 10 2.41 8.23 1.50
C VAL A 10 1.82 9.36 0.66
N TYR A 11 0.80 9.08 -0.16
CA TYR A 11 0.11 10.11 -0.93
C TYR A 11 -0.58 11.13 -0.03
N ILE A 12 -1.30 10.65 1.00
CA ILE A 12 -2.03 11.51 1.94
C ILE A 12 -1.07 12.43 2.68
N ASP A 13 0.03 11.90 3.20
CA ASP A 13 1.04 12.69 3.91
C ASP A 13 1.69 13.72 3.00
N HIS A 14 1.98 13.35 1.76
CA HIS A 14 2.50 14.29 0.75
C HIS A 14 1.51 15.44 0.48
N TRP A 15 0.24 15.12 0.24
CA TRP A 15 -0.78 16.12 -0.06
C TRP A 15 -1.08 17.05 1.13
N ARG A 16 -0.87 16.56 2.35
CA ARG A 16 -1.03 17.37 3.58
C ARG A 16 0.22 18.16 3.95
N GLY A 17 1.31 17.98 3.22
CA GLY A 17 2.58 18.60 3.53
C GLY A 17 3.30 17.99 4.74
N ALA A 18 2.89 16.78 5.19
CA ALA A 18 3.48 16.08 6.33
C ALA A 18 4.73 15.28 5.94
N LEU A 19 4.90 14.97 4.65
CA LEU A 19 6.06 14.26 4.13
C LEU A 19 7.07 15.27 3.58
N SER A 20 8.34 15.16 3.99
CA SER A 20 9.37 16.06 3.47
C SER A 20 9.61 15.82 1.96
N GLU A 21 9.91 16.91 1.25
CA GLU A 21 10.25 16.80 -0.18
C GLU A 21 11.50 15.95 -0.39
N ALA A 22 12.46 15.99 0.52
CA ALA A 22 13.67 15.19 0.46
C ALA A 22 13.35 13.69 0.54
N ALA A 23 12.47 13.27 1.44
CA ALA A 23 12.07 11.88 1.58
C ALA A 23 11.39 11.35 0.31
N LEU A 24 10.46 12.14 -0.26
CA LEU A 24 9.79 11.77 -1.50
C LEU A 24 10.78 11.73 -2.67
N ALA A 25 11.68 12.69 -2.76
CA ALA A 25 12.70 12.73 -3.81
C ALA A 25 13.63 11.51 -3.73
N ASP A 26 13.98 11.06 -2.54
CA ASP A 26 14.79 9.85 -2.34
C ASP A 26 14.08 8.61 -2.89
N VAL A 27 12.79 8.49 -2.62
CA VAL A 27 11.97 7.39 -3.15
C VAL A 27 11.91 7.45 -4.67
N GLN A 28 11.67 8.61 -5.25
CA GLN A 28 11.58 8.80 -6.70
C GLN A 28 12.91 8.52 -7.41
N ARG A 29 14.04 8.77 -6.75
CA ARG A 29 15.36 8.42 -7.28
C ARG A 29 15.65 6.94 -7.19
N ALA A 30 15.15 6.27 -6.16
CA ALA A 30 15.43 4.85 -5.89
C ALA A 30 14.53 3.89 -6.66
N PHE A 31 13.31 4.31 -7.01
CA PHE A 31 12.28 3.42 -7.54
C PHE A 31 11.55 4.00 -8.74
N ILE A 32 11.08 3.09 -9.61
CA ILE A 32 10.03 3.40 -10.59
C ILE A 32 8.70 3.20 -9.86
N ILE A 33 7.90 4.25 -9.76
CA ILE A 33 6.63 4.21 -9.04
C ILE A 33 5.58 3.52 -9.91
N ARG A 34 4.93 2.50 -9.33
CA ARG A 34 3.83 1.76 -9.93
C ARG A 34 2.56 1.98 -9.12
N HIS A 35 1.41 1.88 -9.77
CA HIS A 35 0.13 2.19 -9.15
C HIS A 35 -0.64 0.91 -8.85
N SER A 36 -1.15 0.82 -7.63
CA SER A 36 -1.97 -0.29 -7.15
C SER A 36 -3.44 0.09 -7.20
N SER A 37 -4.28 -0.79 -7.75
CA SER A 37 -5.74 -0.60 -7.74
C SER A 37 -6.31 -0.56 -6.32
N VAL A 38 -5.70 -1.30 -5.39
CA VAL A 38 -6.11 -1.29 -3.98
C VAL A 38 -5.84 0.08 -3.35
N VAL A 39 -4.64 0.63 -3.57
CA VAL A 39 -4.27 1.97 -3.05
C VAL A 39 -5.17 3.04 -3.64
N LEU A 40 -5.42 3.02 -4.95
CA LEU A 40 -6.30 4.00 -5.60
C LEU A 40 -7.73 3.94 -5.04
N SER A 41 -8.24 2.73 -4.78
CA SER A 41 -9.55 2.54 -4.16
C SER A 41 -9.61 3.12 -2.75
N GLU A 42 -8.56 2.88 -1.94
CA GLU A 42 -8.48 3.46 -0.59
C GLU A 42 -8.48 4.99 -0.62
N LEU A 43 -7.69 5.57 -1.52
CA LEU A 43 -7.62 7.03 -1.68
C LEU A 43 -8.96 7.62 -2.10
N ARG A 44 -9.64 6.99 -3.05
CA ARG A 44 -10.95 7.44 -3.52
C ARG A 44 -11.99 7.38 -2.42
N ARG A 45 -12.04 6.28 -1.68
CA ARG A 45 -12.97 6.09 -0.57
C ARG A 45 -12.74 7.11 0.56
N GLY A 46 -11.48 7.48 0.80
CA GLY A 46 -11.11 8.42 1.85
C GLY A 46 -11.17 9.90 1.46
N ALA A 47 -11.42 10.23 0.19
CA ALA A 47 -11.43 11.61 -0.29
C ALA A 47 -12.76 12.30 0.04
N ARG A 48 -12.76 13.11 1.10
CA ARG A 48 -13.99 13.74 1.65
C ARG A 48 -14.20 15.19 1.22
N THR A 49 -13.20 15.82 0.63
CA THR A 49 -13.29 17.22 0.18
C THR A 49 -13.21 17.30 -1.33
N PRO A 50 -13.75 18.37 -1.98
CA PRO A 50 -13.57 18.56 -3.41
C PRO A 50 -12.11 18.58 -3.84
N GLN A 51 -11.24 19.18 -3.05
CA GLN A 51 -9.80 19.22 -3.34
C GLN A 51 -9.17 17.82 -3.30
N ALA A 52 -9.48 17.04 -2.28
CA ALA A 52 -8.97 15.66 -2.16
C ALA A 52 -9.47 14.81 -3.33
N ARG A 53 -10.74 14.93 -3.71
CA ARG A 53 -11.29 14.20 -4.85
C ARG A 53 -10.57 14.55 -6.15
N ARG A 54 -10.26 15.84 -6.38
CA ARG A 54 -9.50 16.25 -7.58
C ARG A 54 -8.10 15.66 -7.61
N LEU A 55 -7.41 15.60 -6.47
CA LEU A 55 -6.08 15.01 -6.37
C LEU A 55 -6.10 13.52 -6.70
N VAL A 56 -7.07 12.79 -6.15
CA VAL A 56 -7.24 11.35 -6.42
C VAL A 56 -7.58 11.11 -7.89
N GLU A 57 -8.48 11.88 -8.47
CA GLU A 57 -8.84 11.74 -9.89
C GLU A 57 -7.66 12.04 -10.81
N SER A 58 -6.86 13.05 -10.48
CA SER A 58 -5.64 13.36 -11.24
C SER A 58 -4.64 12.22 -11.18
N LEU A 59 -4.46 11.62 -10.01
CA LEU A 59 -3.59 10.44 -9.84
C LEU A 59 -4.10 9.26 -10.67
N PHE A 60 -5.40 9.00 -10.63
CA PHE A 60 -6.02 7.93 -11.41
C PHE A 60 -5.78 8.10 -12.92
N LYS A 61 -5.87 9.34 -13.43
CA LYS A 61 -5.61 9.64 -14.84
C LYS A 61 -4.15 9.38 -15.22
N LEU A 62 -3.21 9.58 -14.30
CA LEU A 62 -1.79 9.28 -14.53
C LEU A 62 -1.49 7.78 -14.44
N ALA A 63 -2.32 7.02 -13.77
CA ALA A 63 -2.12 5.60 -13.54
C ALA A 63 -2.65 4.77 -14.72
N HIS A 64 -1.98 4.85 -15.87
CA HIS A 64 -2.40 4.15 -17.10
C HIS A 64 -2.38 2.64 -16.95
N ALA A 65 -1.41 2.10 -16.20
CA ALA A 65 -1.29 0.69 -15.91
C ALA A 65 -1.36 0.49 -14.40
N GLN A 66 -2.35 -0.27 -13.96
CA GLN A 66 -2.55 -0.55 -12.55
C GLN A 66 -2.29 -2.01 -12.27
N TRP A 67 -1.61 -2.28 -11.16
CA TRP A 67 -1.46 -3.63 -10.64
C TRP A 67 -2.61 -3.95 -9.70
N ALA A 68 -3.28 -5.05 -9.97
CA ALA A 68 -4.41 -5.52 -9.17
C ALA A 68 -4.09 -6.87 -8.53
N PRO A 69 -4.66 -7.17 -7.36
CA PRO A 69 -4.58 -8.51 -6.79
C PRO A 69 -5.24 -9.53 -7.72
N THR A 70 -4.63 -10.71 -7.83
CA THR A 70 -5.23 -11.83 -8.53
C THR A 70 -6.21 -12.58 -7.61
N ALA A 71 -7.01 -13.50 -8.18
CA ALA A 71 -7.84 -14.39 -7.38
C ALA A 71 -7.00 -15.19 -6.38
N ALA A 72 -5.80 -15.63 -6.78
CA ALA A 72 -4.86 -16.31 -5.89
C ALA A 72 -4.36 -15.41 -4.76
N ASP A 73 -4.10 -14.14 -5.03
CA ASP A 73 -3.73 -13.17 -3.99
C ASP A 73 -4.84 -13.02 -2.95
N TRP A 74 -6.09 -12.92 -3.38
CA TRP A 74 -7.24 -12.85 -2.49
C TRP A 74 -7.35 -14.09 -1.59
N TRP A 75 -7.20 -15.26 -2.19
CA TRP A 75 -7.24 -16.53 -1.46
C TRP A 75 -6.14 -16.60 -0.39
N GLU A 76 -4.90 -16.26 -0.77
CA GLU A 76 -3.75 -16.24 0.12
C GLU A 76 -3.90 -15.17 1.22
N ALA A 77 -4.49 -14.02 0.90
CA ALA A 77 -4.75 -12.98 1.88
C ALA A 77 -5.63 -13.49 3.03
N GLY A 78 -6.66 -14.28 2.71
CA GLY A 78 -7.52 -14.90 3.73
C GLY A 78 -6.72 -15.76 4.70
N ARG A 79 -5.81 -16.59 4.19
CA ARG A 79 -4.94 -17.45 5.01
C ARG A 79 -4.02 -16.62 5.92
N LEU A 80 -3.38 -15.60 5.36
CA LEU A 80 -2.44 -14.74 6.11
C LEU A 80 -3.14 -13.95 7.21
N ILE A 81 -4.32 -13.38 6.91
CA ILE A 81 -5.08 -12.61 7.88
C ILE A 81 -5.54 -13.51 9.03
N LYS A 82 -5.99 -14.74 8.71
CA LYS A 82 -6.35 -15.71 9.74
C LYS A 82 -5.15 -16.06 10.61
N LYS A 83 -4.03 -16.41 10.00
CA LYS A 83 -2.82 -16.82 10.73
C LYS A 83 -2.30 -15.71 11.65
N ILE A 84 -2.11 -14.52 11.11
CA ILE A 84 -1.59 -13.38 11.87
C ILE A 84 -2.63 -12.91 12.90
N GLY A 85 -3.88 -12.84 12.51
CA GLY A 85 -4.97 -12.44 13.40
C GLY A 85 -5.15 -13.39 14.57
N ASP A 86 -5.03 -14.70 14.37
CA ASP A 86 -5.10 -15.69 15.44
C ASP A 86 -3.90 -15.57 16.38
N ALA A 87 -2.70 -15.38 15.83
CA ALA A 87 -1.49 -15.22 16.64
C ALA A 87 -1.51 -13.98 17.53
N HIS A 88 -2.17 -12.90 17.08
CA HIS A 88 -2.25 -11.62 17.79
C HIS A 88 -3.60 -11.41 18.49
N ASP A 89 -4.49 -12.38 18.42
CA ASP A 89 -5.85 -12.30 19.01
C ASP A 89 -6.63 -11.08 18.51
N TRP A 90 -6.57 -10.81 17.22
CA TRP A 90 -7.27 -9.68 16.60
C TRP A 90 -8.76 -9.94 16.47
N ASP A 91 -9.56 -8.90 16.71
CA ASP A 91 -11.00 -8.93 16.40
C ASP A 91 -11.26 -8.83 14.89
N SER A 92 -12.52 -8.94 14.49
CA SER A 92 -12.91 -8.90 13.09
C SER A 92 -12.63 -7.55 12.43
N THR A 93 -12.79 -6.46 13.16
CA THR A 93 -12.52 -5.10 12.67
C THR A 93 -11.04 -4.93 12.33
N ARG A 94 -10.15 -5.40 13.20
CA ARG A 94 -8.71 -5.31 12.99
C ARG A 94 -8.28 -6.16 11.79
N ARG A 95 -8.85 -7.36 11.64
CA ARG A 95 -8.59 -8.25 10.50
C ARG A 95 -9.03 -7.60 9.19
N THR A 96 -10.20 -6.98 9.16
CA THR A 96 -10.71 -6.27 7.98
C THR A 96 -9.79 -5.12 7.58
N ARG A 97 -9.29 -4.36 8.54
CA ARG A 97 -8.34 -3.25 8.27
C ARG A 97 -7.01 -3.73 7.72
N PHE A 98 -6.59 -4.95 8.06
CA PHE A 98 -5.33 -5.53 7.57
C PHE A 98 -5.42 -6.06 6.15
N GLN A 99 -6.64 -6.26 5.62
CA GLN A 99 -6.84 -6.86 4.30
C GLN A 99 -6.19 -6.08 3.16
N ASN A 100 -6.36 -4.76 3.13
CA ASN A 100 -5.77 -3.96 2.05
C ASN A 100 -4.25 -4.01 2.07
N ASP A 101 -3.62 -3.90 3.23
CA ASP A 101 -2.17 -4.01 3.37
C ASP A 101 -1.67 -5.37 2.88
N THR A 102 -2.39 -6.43 3.23
CA THR A 102 -2.06 -7.79 2.79
C THR A 102 -2.14 -7.92 1.27
N LEU A 103 -3.19 -7.40 0.65
CA LEU A 103 -3.37 -7.43 -0.81
C LEU A 103 -2.29 -6.61 -1.52
N ILE A 104 -1.93 -5.45 -0.98
CA ILE A 104 -0.86 -4.61 -1.52
C ILE A 104 0.48 -5.37 -1.47
N ALA A 105 0.79 -5.98 -0.34
CA ALA A 105 2.03 -6.74 -0.16
C ALA A 105 2.13 -7.94 -1.09
N LEU A 106 1.04 -8.69 -1.26
CA LEU A 106 1.00 -9.85 -2.17
C LEU A 106 1.16 -9.42 -3.62
N THR A 107 0.49 -8.34 -4.02
CA THR A 107 0.63 -7.79 -5.37
C THR A 107 2.06 -7.35 -5.64
N ALA A 108 2.66 -6.62 -4.72
CA ALA A 108 4.04 -6.15 -4.84
C ALA A 108 5.02 -7.32 -4.93
N ARG A 109 4.87 -8.31 -4.06
CA ARG A 109 5.73 -9.50 -4.05
C ARG A 109 5.67 -10.25 -5.38
N ARG A 110 4.47 -10.45 -5.92
CA ARG A 110 4.28 -11.12 -7.21
C ARG A 110 4.94 -10.38 -8.35
N GLN A 111 4.95 -9.05 -8.29
CA GLN A 111 5.57 -8.18 -9.30
C GLN A 111 7.07 -7.92 -9.05
N GLY A 112 7.64 -8.47 -7.98
CA GLY A 112 9.03 -8.18 -7.62
C GLY A 112 9.26 -6.75 -7.17
N ALA A 113 8.24 -6.08 -6.61
CA ALA A 113 8.28 -4.69 -6.22
C ALA A 113 8.40 -4.51 -4.70
N THR A 114 8.75 -3.30 -4.30
CA THR A 114 8.82 -2.87 -2.90
C THR A 114 7.58 -2.06 -2.55
N VAL A 115 7.07 -2.19 -1.33
CA VAL A 115 6.03 -1.32 -0.80
C VAL A 115 6.67 -0.20 0.00
N VAL A 116 6.38 1.05 -0.36
CA VAL A 116 6.79 2.23 0.40
C VAL A 116 5.61 2.65 1.28
N THR A 117 5.81 2.68 2.59
CA THR A 117 4.72 2.91 3.54
C THR A 117 5.18 3.63 4.79
N ALA A 118 4.28 4.39 5.41
CA ALA A 118 4.45 4.91 6.76
C ALA A 118 3.91 3.95 7.84
N ASN A 119 3.15 2.92 7.45
CA ASN A 119 2.61 1.90 8.36
C ASN A 119 3.62 0.76 8.55
N ARG A 120 4.68 1.04 9.28
CA ARG A 120 5.78 0.11 9.50
C ARG A 120 5.35 -1.17 10.20
N ALA A 121 4.51 -1.07 11.24
CA ALA A 121 4.15 -2.20 12.08
C ALA A 121 3.42 -3.30 11.31
N ASP A 122 2.41 -2.95 10.53
CA ASP A 122 1.61 -3.92 9.78
C ASP A 122 2.43 -4.56 8.65
N PHE A 123 3.22 -3.77 7.93
CA PHE A 123 4.05 -4.32 6.85
C PHE A 123 5.22 -5.14 7.37
N GLN A 124 5.69 -4.89 8.60
CA GLN A 124 6.69 -5.76 9.24
C GLN A 124 6.15 -7.19 9.43
N LEU A 125 4.89 -7.33 9.83
CA LEU A 125 4.24 -8.64 9.95
C LEU A 125 4.22 -9.37 8.61
N LEU A 126 3.95 -8.66 7.53
CA LEU A 126 3.93 -9.24 6.18
C LEU A 126 5.34 -9.58 5.69
N THR A 127 6.34 -8.77 6.01
CA THR A 127 7.73 -9.09 5.72
C THR A 127 8.14 -10.41 6.38
N GLU A 128 7.77 -10.60 7.64
CA GLU A 128 8.09 -11.82 8.39
C GLU A 128 7.39 -13.06 7.82
N GLU A 129 6.14 -12.91 7.39
CA GLU A 129 5.35 -14.06 6.92
C GLU A 129 5.64 -14.45 5.47
N ILE A 130 5.81 -13.49 4.58
CA ILE A 130 5.90 -13.76 3.13
C ILE A 130 7.14 -13.16 2.47
N GLY A 131 8.05 -12.57 3.24
CA GLY A 131 9.24 -11.95 2.68
C GLY A 131 8.96 -10.71 1.84
N ALA A 132 7.86 -9.99 2.12
CA ALA A 132 7.54 -8.76 1.39
C ALA A 132 8.67 -7.74 1.56
N SER A 133 9.05 -7.10 0.46
CA SER A 133 10.03 -6.02 0.45
C SER A 133 9.34 -4.71 0.83
N VAL A 134 9.80 -4.09 1.90
CA VAL A 134 9.18 -2.88 2.46
C VAL A 134 10.24 -1.81 2.67
N PHE A 135 9.91 -0.60 2.26
CA PHE A 135 10.71 0.60 2.51
C PHE A 135 9.89 1.54 3.41
N PRO A 136 10.21 1.61 4.71
CA PRO A 136 9.43 2.45 5.62
C PRO A 136 9.81 3.93 5.46
N LEU A 137 8.79 4.80 5.37
CA LEU A 137 8.95 6.25 5.46
C LEU A 137 8.58 6.71 6.87
N VAL A 138 9.44 7.52 7.42
CA VAL A 138 9.25 8.10 8.76
C VAL A 138 9.01 9.59 8.67
#